data_7ad79e96d3943e8fa65c99f66d15a6d3
#
_entry.id   7ad79e96d3943e8fa65c99f66d15a6d3
#
_cell.length_a   1.000
_cell.length_b   1.000
_cell.length_c   1.000
_cell.angle_alpha   90.00
_cell.angle_beta   90.00
_cell.angle_gamma   90.00
#
_symmetry.space_group_name_H-M   'P 1'
#
loop_
_entity.id
_entity.type
_entity.pdbx_description
1 polymer ?
#
loop_
_entity_poly.entity_id
_entity_poly.type
_entity_poly.pdbx_seq_one_letter_code
_entity_poly.pdbx_strand_id
1 'polypeptide(L)'
;MKKSLLKIAFSIVLSLSCFVMKAQIVDRDLTNLVIFVRFSNDSEITHDFPSIDSMFNGKTPGYLSISNFYDALTYGHIHYNTVYPNNIQNNQIISYQDEMPRGYFEPYSPSNPIGYTGELPFMGICRREAELLARAIDYIDANNLVDDDVVLDGDGDGYIDNVSFVVKGGTGEWASILWPHMEYFPHDSIDHPVQINGIRPNTFNLEFEGSPQYFTANVFRHEMGHSLNLPDLYHYINYQNVRPAGSWDMMEGNSYANHTAAIFKSKILHVCDDPIQITEDGDYTLNSVGSSQSQNCYYIKSTIDSTQWFVFEYRRYLDLFEDGVPGCGLIAARWNDTVPLNYDGMFANAFFDNQTIAHQYWIFRPGANDDIHNGQLSIAHFCQAEGRTSFGPNTNPHPYLTDGTPETSFEITDIQENGEQLTFHVHFFNDGVDDTQYESFTVYPNPATDRVFVKGENMKQVEIINTIGQTLISQTVDNDLNTEISISDLPDGIYLILIRMDNNETVTKKIVKR
;
A
#
# COMPACT_ATOMS: atom_id res chain seq x y z
N MET A 1 -31.44 -70.71 8.70
CA MET A 1 -31.40 -69.77 7.62
C MET A 1 -30.88 -68.43 8.18
N LYS A 2 -29.57 -68.18 8.07
CA LYS A 2 -28.91 -66.94 8.53
C LYS A 2 -28.74 -66.02 7.33
N LYS A 3 -29.36 -64.84 7.36
CA LYS A 3 -29.14 -63.78 6.38
C LYS A 3 -27.96 -62.93 6.84
N SER A 4 -26.90 -62.93 6.06
CA SER A 4 -25.73 -62.09 6.18
C SER A 4 -26.07 -60.68 5.65
N LEU A 5 -25.94 -59.64 6.49
CA LEU A 5 -26.02 -58.22 6.10
C LEU A 5 -24.63 -57.73 5.80
N LEU A 6 -24.37 -57.44 4.53
CA LEU A 6 -23.16 -56.80 4.03
C LEU A 6 -23.28 -55.30 4.29
N LYS A 7 -22.46 -54.76 5.21
CA LYS A 7 -22.33 -53.29 5.39
C LYS A 7 -21.36 -52.75 4.38
N ILE A 8 -21.83 -52.01 3.40
CA ILE A 8 -21.03 -51.20 2.50
C ILE A 8 -20.77 -49.89 3.23
N ALA A 9 -19.53 -49.68 3.64
CA ALA A 9 -19.07 -48.39 4.15
C ALA A 9 -18.73 -47.50 2.94
N PHE A 10 -19.51 -46.46 2.73
CA PHE A 10 -19.22 -45.39 1.79
C PHE A 10 -18.28 -44.39 2.48
N SER A 11 -17.01 -44.44 2.15
CA SER A 11 -16.06 -43.39 2.54
C SER A 11 -16.24 -42.20 1.62
N ILE A 12 -16.91 -41.16 2.12
CA ILE A 12 -16.93 -39.83 1.45
C ILE A 12 -15.59 -39.17 1.76
N VAL A 13 -14.72 -39.14 0.79
CA VAL A 13 -13.52 -38.28 0.81
C VAL A 13 -14.01 -36.85 0.52
N LEU A 14 -14.17 -36.03 1.56
CA LEU A 14 -14.38 -34.60 1.43
C LEU A 14 -13.02 -33.99 1.03
N SER A 15 -12.82 -33.78 -0.26
CA SER A 15 -11.75 -32.89 -0.73
C SER A 15 -12.16 -31.46 -0.35
N LEU A 16 -11.56 -30.92 0.73
CA LEU A 16 -11.56 -29.50 1.00
C LEU A 16 -10.70 -28.84 -0.08
N SER A 17 -11.32 -28.47 -1.19
CA SER A 17 -10.74 -27.47 -2.06
C SER A 17 -10.82 -26.13 -1.31
N CYS A 18 -9.70 -25.64 -0.79
CA CYS A 18 -9.57 -24.26 -0.40
C CYS A 18 -9.83 -23.42 -1.67
N PHE A 19 -11.05 -22.95 -1.83
CA PHE A 19 -11.32 -21.84 -2.74
C PHE A 19 -10.62 -20.63 -2.13
N VAL A 20 -9.46 -20.26 -2.66
CA VAL A 20 -8.95 -18.90 -2.51
C VAL A 20 -9.97 -18.04 -3.23
N MET A 21 -10.83 -17.35 -2.47
CA MET A 21 -11.70 -16.32 -3.04
C MET A 21 -10.74 -15.22 -3.52
N LYS A 22 -10.51 -15.13 -4.83
CA LYS A 22 -9.91 -13.94 -5.44
C LYS A 22 -10.83 -12.76 -5.08
N ALA A 23 -10.24 -11.65 -4.65
CA ALA A 23 -10.98 -10.41 -4.56
C ALA A 23 -11.64 -10.15 -5.92
N GLN A 24 -12.95 -9.99 -5.92
CA GLN A 24 -13.68 -9.76 -7.15
C GLN A 24 -13.44 -8.30 -7.55
N ILE A 25 -12.82 -8.09 -8.71
CA ILE A 25 -12.75 -6.75 -9.31
C ILE A 25 -14.19 -6.33 -9.63
N VAL A 26 -14.57 -5.14 -9.16
CA VAL A 26 -15.92 -4.59 -9.32
C VAL A 26 -15.85 -3.25 -10.04
N ASP A 27 -16.58 -3.16 -11.14
CA ASP A 27 -16.76 -1.88 -11.85
C ASP A 27 -17.64 -0.95 -11.02
N ARG A 28 -17.24 0.32 -10.89
CA ARG A 28 -17.96 1.38 -10.16
C ARG A 28 -18.07 2.63 -11.03
N ASP A 29 -19.28 3.08 -11.23
CA ASP A 29 -19.58 4.39 -11.84
C ASP A 29 -19.90 5.35 -10.68
N LEU A 30 -18.97 6.21 -10.31
CA LEU A 30 -19.09 7.10 -9.17
C LEU A 30 -19.41 8.52 -9.61
N THR A 31 -20.21 9.22 -8.81
CA THR A 31 -20.57 10.62 -9.05
C THR A 31 -19.81 11.54 -8.09
N ASN A 32 -19.13 12.54 -8.65
CA ASN A 32 -18.58 13.65 -7.89
C ASN A 32 -19.44 14.89 -8.09
N LEU A 33 -20.11 15.35 -7.05
CA LEU A 33 -20.89 16.59 -7.08
C LEU A 33 -20.00 17.77 -6.68
N VAL A 34 -19.79 18.74 -7.58
CA VAL A 34 -18.95 19.91 -7.32
C VAL A 34 -19.82 21.13 -6.97
N ILE A 35 -19.66 21.65 -5.75
CA ILE A 35 -20.37 22.82 -5.25
C ILE A 35 -19.38 23.97 -5.05
N PHE A 36 -19.63 25.09 -5.72
CA PHE A 36 -18.83 26.30 -5.56
C PHE A 36 -19.39 27.17 -4.44
N VAL A 37 -18.49 27.63 -3.56
CA VAL A 37 -18.85 28.39 -2.34
C VAL A 37 -18.05 29.68 -2.28
N ARG A 38 -18.72 30.79 -1.94
CA ARG A 38 -18.10 32.07 -1.61
C ARG A 38 -18.67 32.63 -0.33
N PHE A 39 -17.92 33.47 0.33
CA PHE A 39 -18.36 34.12 1.57
C PHE A 39 -19.16 35.39 1.32
N SER A 40 -19.85 35.88 2.36
CA SER A 40 -20.73 37.05 2.22
C SER A 40 -20.03 38.34 1.72
N ASN A 41 -18.74 38.43 1.94
CA ASN A 41 -17.90 39.55 1.52
C ASN A 41 -17.10 39.30 0.24
N ASP A 42 -17.31 38.16 -0.44
CA ASP A 42 -16.62 37.82 -1.68
C ASP A 42 -17.41 38.22 -2.92
N SER A 43 -16.69 38.56 -3.99
CA SER A 43 -17.26 38.63 -5.34
C SER A 43 -17.51 37.22 -5.90
N GLU A 44 -18.29 37.14 -6.99
CA GLU A 44 -18.53 35.85 -7.67
C GLU A 44 -17.25 35.21 -8.22
N ILE A 45 -17.26 33.88 -8.35
CA ILE A 45 -16.22 33.09 -8.99
C ILE A 45 -16.17 33.43 -10.48
N THR A 46 -14.96 33.55 -11.03
CA THR A 46 -14.77 34.06 -12.40
C THR A 46 -14.24 33.04 -13.39
N HIS A 47 -13.99 31.79 -12.98
CA HIS A 47 -13.59 30.72 -13.89
C HIS A 47 -14.72 30.36 -14.85
N ASP A 48 -14.40 30.14 -16.11
CA ASP A 48 -15.38 29.70 -17.09
C ASP A 48 -15.72 28.21 -16.91
N PHE A 49 -16.99 27.90 -16.98
CA PHE A 49 -17.49 26.56 -16.78
C PHE A 49 -16.87 25.53 -17.72
N PRO A 50 -16.70 25.78 -19.05
CA PRO A 50 -16.06 24.81 -19.95
C PRO A 50 -14.64 24.41 -19.53
N SER A 51 -13.84 25.33 -18.97
CA SER A 51 -12.48 25.00 -18.48
C SER A 51 -12.55 24.11 -17.24
N ILE A 52 -13.45 24.40 -16.32
CA ILE A 52 -13.71 23.60 -15.12
C ILE A 52 -14.18 22.21 -15.51
N ASP A 53 -15.20 22.12 -16.34
CA ASP A 53 -15.74 20.84 -16.79
C ASP A 53 -14.70 20.00 -17.54
N SER A 54 -13.85 20.63 -18.34
CA SER A 54 -12.73 19.93 -18.99
C SER A 54 -11.73 19.35 -17.99
N MET A 55 -11.45 20.05 -16.88
CA MET A 55 -10.54 19.57 -15.84
C MET A 55 -11.11 18.33 -15.13
N PHE A 56 -12.42 18.28 -14.91
CA PHE A 56 -13.06 17.14 -14.26
C PHE A 56 -13.42 16.04 -15.26
N ASN A 57 -14.16 16.36 -16.33
CA ASN A 57 -14.83 15.41 -17.21
C ASN A 57 -14.18 15.24 -18.58
N GLY A 58 -13.09 15.97 -18.89
CA GLY A 58 -12.48 15.90 -20.24
C GLY A 58 -12.11 14.48 -20.64
N LYS A 59 -12.67 13.98 -21.74
CA LYS A 59 -12.46 12.61 -22.24
C LYS A 59 -11.49 12.55 -23.43
N THR A 60 -10.84 13.67 -23.79
CA THR A 60 -9.84 13.64 -24.87
C THR A 60 -8.68 12.73 -24.45
N PRO A 61 -8.30 11.73 -25.26
CA PRO A 61 -7.16 10.88 -24.94
C PRO A 61 -5.89 11.69 -24.68
N GLY A 62 -5.18 11.38 -23.59
CA GLY A 62 -3.98 12.09 -23.18
C GLY A 62 -4.24 13.45 -22.50
N TYR A 63 -5.49 13.81 -22.19
CA TYR A 63 -5.81 14.98 -21.39
C TYR A 63 -5.86 14.63 -19.90
N LEU A 64 -5.20 15.43 -19.08
CA LEU A 64 -5.06 15.22 -17.61
C LEU A 64 -6.33 15.62 -16.83
N SER A 65 -7.51 15.16 -17.27
CA SER A 65 -8.71 15.31 -16.45
C SER A 65 -8.72 14.35 -15.26
N ILE A 66 -9.57 14.63 -14.28
CA ILE A 66 -9.80 13.74 -13.14
C ILE A 66 -10.41 12.42 -13.63
N SER A 67 -11.40 12.49 -14.52
CA SER A 67 -12.05 11.31 -15.08
C SER A 67 -11.07 10.40 -15.83
N ASN A 68 -10.26 10.94 -16.76
CA ASN A 68 -9.26 10.14 -17.46
C ASN A 68 -8.18 9.58 -16.53
N PHE A 69 -7.84 10.30 -15.48
CA PHE A 69 -6.86 9.83 -14.50
C PHE A 69 -7.38 8.60 -13.75
N TYR A 70 -8.61 8.64 -13.23
CA TYR A 70 -9.17 7.50 -12.50
C TYR A 70 -9.46 6.32 -13.42
N ASP A 71 -9.91 6.57 -14.67
CA ASP A 71 -10.01 5.52 -15.69
C ASP A 71 -8.65 4.81 -15.87
N ALA A 72 -7.55 5.56 -16.02
CA ALA A 72 -6.21 4.99 -16.19
C ALA A 72 -5.68 4.33 -14.91
N LEU A 73 -5.80 5.00 -13.75
CA LEU A 73 -5.37 4.49 -12.44
C LEU A 73 -5.98 3.12 -12.15
N THR A 74 -7.24 2.92 -12.52
CA THR A 74 -8.05 1.76 -12.16
C THR A 74 -8.30 0.80 -13.31
N TYR A 75 -7.58 0.96 -14.43
CA TYR A 75 -7.74 0.13 -15.63
C TYR A 75 -9.17 0.13 -16.20
N GLY A 76 -9.91 1.22 -16.00
CA GLY A 76 -11.30 1.37 -16.39
C GLY A 76 -12.32 0.70 -15.47
N HIS A 77 -11.97 0.36 -14.24
CA HIS A 77 -12.89 -0.21 -13.25
C HIS A 77 -13.59 0.82 -12.36
N ILE A 78 -13.04 2.02 -12.22
CA ILE A 78 -13.66 3.12 -11.48
C ILE A 78 -13.76 4.33 -12.40
N HIS A 79 -14.99 4.72 -12.69
CA HIS A 79 -15.30 5.87 -13.51
C HIS A 79 -15.88 6.99 -12.64
N TYR A 80 -15.25 8.16 -12.63
CA TYR A 80 -15.85 9.34 -12.03
C TYR A 80 -16.56 10.17 -13.09
N ASN A 81 -17.86 10.46 -12.83
CA ASN A 81 -18.65 11.43 -13.55
C ASN A 81 -18.88 12.63 -12.64
N THR A 82 -18.36 13.80 -13.02
CA THR A 82 -18.56 15.01 -12.23
C THR A 82 -19.80 15.75 -12.70
N VAL A 83 -20.65 16.08 -11.74
CA VAL A 83 -21.90 16.83 -11.95
C VAL A 83 -21.85 18.15 -11.18
N TYR A 84 -22.66 19.09 -11.61
CA TYR A 84 -22.72 20.44 -11.06
C TYR A 84 -24.18 20.83 -10.81
N PRO A 85 -24.46 21.66 -9.80
CA PRO A 85 -25.78 22.26 -9.65
C PRO A 85 -26.19 23.05 -10.90
N ASN A 86 -27.48 23.07 -11.22
CA ASN A 86 -28.10 23.77 -12.37
C ASN A 86 -28.12 25.31 -12.19
N ASN A 87 -27.00 25.88 -11.76
CA ASN A 87 -26.84 27.32 -11.51
C ASN A 87 -25.79 27.95 -12.45
N ILE A 88 -25.63 27.39 -13.65
CA ILE A 88 -24.70 27.88 -14.66
C ILE A 88 -25.38 28.95 -15.50
N GLN A 89 -24.79 30.15 -15.56
CA GLN A 89 -25.30 31.28 -16.34
C GLN A 89 -24.19 31.87 -17.21
N ASN A 90 -24.46 32.02 -18.51
CA ASN A 90 -23.48 32.58 -19.47
C ASN A 90 -22.09 31.93 -19.39
N ASN A 91 -22.03 30.64 -19.29
CA ASN A 91 -20.81 29.84 -19.10
C ASN A 91 -20.05 30.16 -17.79
N GLN A 92 -20.70 30.71 -16.80
CA GLN A 92 -20.14 30.92 -15.47
C GLN A 92 -20.97 30.15 -14.44
N ILE A 93 -20.29 29.53 -13.48
CA ILE A 93 -20.95 28.94 -12.32
C ILE A 93 -21.35 30.04 -11.38
N ILE A 94 -22.62 30.02 -10.93
CA ILE A 94 -23.08 30.89 -9.86
C ILE A 94 -22.87 30.15 -8.54
N SER A 95 -21.90 30.58 -7.76
CA SER A 95 -21.56 29.93 -6.50
C SER A 95 -22.63 30.17 -5.43
N TYR A 96 -22.76 29.22 -4.50
CA TYR A 96 -23.47 29.47 -3.25
C TYR A 96 -22.76 30.60 -2.48
N GLN A 97 -23.49 31.59 -2.02
CA GLN A 97 -22.97 32.66 -1.15
C GLN A 97 -23.35 32.37 0.30
N ASP A 98 -22.37 32.10 1.13
CA ASP A 98 -22.57 31.91 2.56
C ASP A 98 -22.91 33.26 3.25
N GLU A 99 -23.69 33.20 4.32
CA GLU A 99 -24.08 34.36 5.11
C GLU A 99 -22.94 34.95 5.94
N MET A 100 -21.91 34.09 6.26
CA MET A 100 -20.76 34.51 7.04
C MET A 100 -19.65 35.07 6.15
N PRO A 101 -18.89 36.06 6.61
CA PRO A 101 -17.70 36.53 5.93
C PRO A 101 -16.53 35.55 6.13
N ARG A 102 -15.58 35.54 5.20
CA ARG A 102 -14.41 34.67 5.22
C ARG A 102 -13.69 34.65 6.58
N GLY A 103 -13.50 35.80 7.22
CA GLY A 103 -12.82 35.89 8.52
C GLY A 103 -13.50 35.10 9.65
N TYR A 104 -14.78 34.73 9.51
CA TYR A 104 -15.43 33.82 10.46
C TYR A 104 -14.83 32.42 10.45
N PHE A 105 -14.30 31.96 9.31
CA PHE A 105 -13.66 30.67 9.11
C PHE A 105 -12.14 30.70 9.23
N GLU A 106 -11.57 31.83 9.58
CA GLU A 106 -10.14 32.02 9.82
C GLU A 106 -9.85 32.09 11.32
N PRO A 107 -8.61 31.84 11.77
CA PRO A 107 -8.24 31.97 13.18
C PRO A 107 -8.51 33.39 13.73
N TYR A 108 -8.86 33.46 15.00
CA TYR A 108 -8.96 34.71 15.72
C TYR A 108 -7.63 35.48 15.72
N SER A 109 -7.69 36.76 15.47
CA SER A 109 -6.59 37.70 15.70
C SER A 109 -7.15 39.07 16.10
N PRO A 110 -6.33 40.00 16.62
CA PRO A 110 -6.80 41.38 16.87
C PRO A 110 -7.34 42.07 15.62
N SER A 111 -6.89 41.71 14.43
CA SER A 111 -7.39 42.17 13.13
C SER A 111 -8.60 41.38 12.61
N ASN A 112 -8.82 40.20 13.15
CA ASN A 112 -9.96 39.34 12.82
C ASN A 112 -10.71 38.88 14.09
N PRO A 113 -11.45 39.76 14.75
CA PRO A 113 -12.10 39.45 16.04
C PRO A 113 -13.26 38.47 15.95
N ILE A 114 -13.75 38.16 14.75
CA ILE A 114 -14.83 37.19 14.49
C ILE A 114 -14.29 35.78 14.23
N GLY A 115 -12.97 35.62 14.10
CA GLY A 115 -12.33 34.36 13.83
C GLY A 115 -12.54 33.33 14.95
N TYR A 116 -12.26 32.06 14.64
CA TYR A 116 -12.41 30.98 15.60
C TYR A 116 -11.25 30.93 16.60
N THR A 117 -11.54 30.44 17.82
CA THR A 117 -10.55 30.26 18.89
C THR A 117 -10.60 28.83 19.40
N GLY A 118 -9.44 28.19 19.56
CA GLY A 118 -9.31 26.91 20.28
C GLY A 118 -9.86 25.68 19.56
N GLU A 119 -10.31 25.81 18.36
CA GLU A 119 -10.78 24.71 17.51
C GLU A 119 -9.58 24.19 16.71
N LEU A 120 -9.05 23.02 17.10
CA LEU A 120 -7.98 22.35 16.37
C LEU A 120 -8.56 21.35 15.37
N PRO A 121 -8.27 21.48 14.08
CA PRO A 121 -8.85 20.63 13.04
C PRO A 121 -8.38 19.15 13.09
N PHE A 122 -7.37 18.83 13.87
CA PHE A 122 -6.82 17.47 14.00
C PHE A 122 -7.71 16.42 14.66
N MET A 123 -8.83 16.80 15.25
CA MET A 123 -9.69 15.90 16.03
C MET A 123 -11.12 15.84 15.51
N GLY A 124 -11.32 16.16 14.27
CA GLY A 124 -12.62 16.21 13.61
C GLY A 124 -12.92 17.59 13.04
N ILE A 125 -13.87 17.65 12.12
CA ILE A 125 -14.26 18.86 11.41
C ILE A 125 -14.80 19.88 12.39
N CYS A 126 -14.28 21.07 12.29
CA CYS A 126 -14.75 22.21 13.07
C CYS A 126 -16.24 22.43 12.80
N ARG A 127 -17.01 22.73 13.84
CA ARG A 127 -18.44 23.00 13.71
C ARG A 127 -18.76 24.10 12.69
N ARG A 128 -17.91 25.13 12.57
CA ARG A 128 -18.12 26.20 11.58
C ARG A 128 -18.00 25.71 10.16
N GLU A 129 -17.07 24.80 9.90
CA GLU A 129 -16.94 24.15 8.61
C GLU A 129 -18.14 23.28 8.31
N ALA A 130 -18.51 22.39 9.24
CA ALA A 130 -19.70 21.57 9.12
C ALA A 130 -20.96 22.39 8.77
N GLU A 131 -21.17 23.51 9.48
CA GLU A 131 -22.28 24.41 9.23
C GLU A 131 -22.20 25.10 7.85
N LEU A 132 -20.99 25.47 7.38
CA LEU A 132 -20.77 25.99 6.03
C LEU A 132 -21.21 25.02 4.95
N LEU A 133 -20.68 23.77 5.05
CA LEU A 133 -20.95 22.72 4.08
C LEU A 133 -22.43 22.33 4.08
N ALA A 134 -23.03 22.22 5.27
CA ALA A 134 -24.46 21.94 5.41
C ALA A 134 -25.33 23.03 4.74
N ARG A 135 -25.06 24.32 5.02
CA ARG A 135 -25.82 25.42 4.39
C ARG A 135 -25.67 25.44 2.87
N ALA A 136 -24.50 25.07 2.35
CA ALA A 136 -24.30 24.97 0.90
C ALA A 136 -25.16 23.85 0.29
N ILE A 137 -25.17 22.67 0.92
CA ILE A 137 -25.97 21.51 0.46
C ILE A 137 -27.47 21.82 0.59
N ASP A 138 -27.90 22.36 1.74
CA ASP A 138 -29.30 22.74 1.96
C ASP A 138 -29.81 23.77 0.92
N TYR A 139 -28.94 24.71 0.55
CA TYR A 139 -29.28 25.69 -0.51
C TYR A 139 -29.46 24.98 -1.86
N ILE A 140 -28.60 24.01 -2.21
CA ILE A 140 -28.70 23.26 -3.46
C ILE A 140 -30.01 22.44 -3.48
N ASP A 141 -30.30 21.70 -2.41
CA ASP A 141 -31.51 20.88 -2.28
C ASP A 141 -32.78 21.71 -2.28
N ALA A 142 -32.85 22.75 -1.44
CA ALA A 142 -34.04 23.62 -1.32
C ALA A 142 -34.39 24.36 -2.61
N ASN A 143 -33.42 24.62 -3.50
CA ASN A 143 -33.65 25.27 -4.80
C ASN A 143 -33.76 24.27 -5.95
N ASN A 144 -33.74 22.93 -5.69
CA ASN A 144 -33.80 21.87 -6.68
C ASN A 144 -32.73 22.08 -7.78
N LEU A 145 -31.49 22.34 -7.38
CA LEU A 145 -30.39 22.61 -8.31
C LEU A 145 -29.68 21.36 -8.83
N VAL A 146 -30.05 20.17 -8.36
CA VAL A 146 -29.65 18.88 -8.92
C VAL A 146 -30.91 18.17 -9.37
N ASP A 147 -30.99 17.78 -10.63
CA ASP A 147 -32.15 17.11 -11.18
C ASP A 147 -32.36 15.73 -10.55
N ASP A 148 -33.60 15.28 -10.38
CA ASP A 148 -33.97 14.03 -9.73
C ASP A 148 -33.46 12.78 -10.47
N ASP A 149 -33.09 12.88 -11.74
CA ASP A 149 -32.56 11.81 -12.56
C ASP A 149 -31.02 11.71 -12.50
N VAL A 150 -30.33 12.59 -11.80
CA VAL A 150 -28.90 12.49 -11.52
C VAL A 150 -28.66 11.39 -10.49
N VAL A 151 -27.89 10.39 -10.88
CA VAL A 151 -27.47 9.31 -9.98
C VAL A 151 -26.34 9.84 -9.10
N LEU A 152 -26.63 10.11 -7.82
CA LEU A 152 -25.65 10.60 -6.84
C LEU A 152 -24.97 9.47 -6.05
N ASP A 153 -25.60 8.30 -6.00
CA ASP A 153 -25.17 7.07 -5.33
C ASP A 153 -24.94 6.02 -6.43
N GLY A 154 -23.74 6.02 -7.00
CA GLY A 154 -23.41 5.18 -8.15
C GLY A 154 -23.00 3.78 -7.75
N ASP A 155 -22.45 3.58 -6.56
CA ASP A 155 -22.07 2.27 -6.04
C ASP A 155 -23.17 1.60 -5.20
N GLY A 156 -24.25 2.32 -4.90
CA GLY A 156 -25.45 1.80 -4.25
C GLY A 156 -25.30 1.60 -2.74
N ASP A 157 -24.40 2.33 -2.09
CA ASP A 157 -24.17 2.25 -0.64
C ASP A 157 -25.15 3.08 0.20
N GLY A 158 -25.96 3.91 -0.44
CA GLY A 158 -26.98 4.77 0.16
C GLY A 158 -26.51 6.19 0.47
N TYR A 159 -25.32 6.56 0.01
CA TYR A 159 -24.73 7.89 0.18
C TYR A 159 -24.38 8.52 -1.17
N ILE A 160 -24.14 9.84 -1.18
CA ILE A 160 -23.52 10.50 -2.32
C ILE A 160 -22.06 10.06 -2.38
N ASP A 161 -21.61 9.54 -3.53
CA ASP A 161 -20.28 8.95 -3.68
C ASP A 161 -19.16 9.93 -3.31
N ASN A 162 -19.25 11.19 -3.73
CA ASN A 162 -18.32 12.26 -3.34
C ASN A 162 -18.93 13.65 -3.53
N VAL A 163 -18.61 14.58 -2.63
CA VAL A 163 -18.93 16.00 -2.77
C VAL A 163 -17.65 16.82 -2.71
N SER A 164 -17.35 17.56 -3.78
CA SER A 164 -16.22 18.49 -3.82
C SER A 164 -16.68 19.92 -3.62
N PHE A 165 -16.23 20.59 -2.56
CA PHE A 165 -16.49 22.00 -2.33
C PHE A 165 -15.32 22.83 -2.84
N VAL A 166 -15.61 23.78 -3.73
CA VAL A 166 -14.62 24.74 -4.26
C VAL A 166 -14.87 26.10 -3.65
N VAL A 167 -14.02 26.48 -2.70
CA VAL A 167 -14.17 27.72 -1.93
C VAL A 167 -13.43 28.86 -2.63
N LYS A 168 -14.11 29.99 -2.74
CA LYS A 168 -13.54 31.25 -3.28
C LYS A 168 -12.33 31.70 -2.49
N GLY A 169 -11.27 32.11 -3.20
CA GLY A 169 -10.05 32.68 -2.61
C GLY A 169 -8.98 31.64 -2.31
N GLY A 170 -7.91 32.04 -1.65
CA GLY A 170 -6.76 31.18 -1.34
C GLY A 170 -6.96 30.36 -0.08
N THR A 171 -6.03 29.44 0.14
CA THR A 171 -5.97 28.58 1.34
C THR A 171 -5.59 29.37 2.59
N GLY A 172 -6.01 28.87 3.75
CA GLY A 172 -5.46 29.27 5.04
C GLY A 172 -4.12 28.60 5.34
N GLU A 173 -3.69 28.66 6.59
CA GLU A 173 -2.53 27.89 7.06
C GLU A 173 -2.85 26.40 7.11
N TRP A 174 -1.81 25.56 7.03
CA TRP A 174 -1.95 24.11 7.14
C TRP A 174 -2.74 23.72 8.39
N ALA A 175 -3.67 22.77 8.22
CA ALA A 175 -4.57 22.29 9.26
C ALA A 175 -5.52 23.36 9.85
N SER A 176 -5.76 24.46 9.13
CA SER A 176 -6.87 25.40 9.45
C SER A 176 -8.16 24.91 8.77
N ILE A 177 -9.32 25.52 9.13
CA ILE A 177 -10.60 25.21 8.45
C ILE A 177 -10.48 25.39 6.93
N LEU A 178 -9.84 26.47 6.49
CA LEU A 178 -9.67 26.78 5.08
C LEU A 178 -8.37 26.18 4.51
N TRP A 179 -8.23 24.86 4.58
CA TRP A 179 -7.13 24.09 4.01
C TRP A 179 -7.67 22.98 3.09
N PRO A 180 -7.03 22.65 1.96
CA PRO A 180 -7.45 21.50 1.14
C PRO A 180 -7.36 20.19 1.91
N HIS A 181 -8.44 19.42 1.94
CA HIS A 181 -8.49 18.11 2.61
C HIS A 181 -9.73 17.31 2.18
N MET A 182 -9.68 16.01 2.44
CA MET A 182 -10.86 15.12 2.44
C MET A 182 -11.22 14.72 3.87
N GLU A 183 -12.53 14.65 4.14
CA GLU A 183 -13.04 14.20 5.43
C GLU A 183 -14.41 13.52 5.28
N TYR A 184 -14.83 12.76 6.29
CA TYR A 184 -16.20 12.28 6.39
C TYR A 184 -17.14 13.43 6.75
N PHE A 185 -18.31 13.44 6.11
CA PHE A 185 -19.28 14.51 6.37
C PHE A 185 -19.76 14.46 7.83
N PRO A 186 -19.69 15.58 8.60
CA PRO A 186 -19.85 15.58 10.06
C PRO A 186 -21.32 15.64 10.48
N HIS A 187 -22.12 14.66 10.14
CA HIS A 187 -23.53 14.59 10.43
C HIS A 187 -23.90 14.85 11.90
N ASP A 188 -23.05 14.39 12.83
CA ASP A 188 -23.28 14.56 14.27
C ASP A 188 -23.06 15.99 14.77
N SER A 189 -22.44 16.84 13.96
CA SER A 189 -22.21 18.26 14.26
C SER A 189 -23.34 19.16 13.77
N ILE A 190 -24.30 18.62 13.05
CA ILE A 190 -25.43 19.31 12.42
C ILE A 190 -26.74 18.80 13.04
N ASP A 191 -27.65 19.70 13.37
CA ASP A 191 -28.92 19.41 14.10
C ASP A 191 -30.09 19.03 13.20
N HIS A 192 -29.85 18.85 11.90
CA HIS A 192 -30.84 18.40 10.92
C HIS A 192 -30.20 17.48 9.87
N PRO A 193 -30.98 16.65 9.16
CA PRO A 193 -30.47 15.84 8.06
C PRO A 193 -30.01 16.73 6.89
N VAL A 194 -28.75 16.57 6.47
CA VAL A 194 -28.19 17.20 5.27
C VAL A 194 -28.25 16.19 4.14
N GLN A 195 -28.88 16.55 3.02
CA GLN A 195 -29.13 15.65 1.89
C GLN A 195 -29.38 16.39 0.59
N ILE A 196 -29.23 15.74 -0.54
CA ILE A 196 -29.69 16.18 -1.85
C ILE A 196 -30.53 15.07 -2.46
N ASN A 197 -31.75 15.40 -2.91
CA ASN A 197 -32.72 14.43 -3.44
C ASN A 197 -32.92 13.22 -2.51
N GLY A 198 -32.82 13.42 -1.18
CA GLY A 198 -32.98 12.37 -0.18
C GLY A 198 -31.73 11.52 0.09
N ILE A 199 -30.60 11.76 -0.58
CA ILE A 199 -29.35 11.04 -0.41
C ILE A 199 -28.37 11.90 0.41
N ARG A 200 -27.74 11.33 1.43
CA ARG A 200 -26.81 12.01 2.33
C ARG A 200 -25.38 11.96 1.81
N PRO A 201 -24.54 13.02 1.98
CA PRO A 201 -23.12 12.92 1.69
C PRO A 201 -22.42 11.95 2.68
N ASN A 202 -21.44 11.20 2.20
CA ASN A 202 -20.56 10.38 3.03
C ASN A 202 -19.21 11.06 3.25
N THR A 203 -18.53 11.38 2.15
CA THR A 203 -17.24 12.08 2.15
C THR A 203 -17.34 13.40 1.40
N PHE A 204 -16.42 14.31 1.71
CA PHE A 204 -16.27 15.55 0.94
C PHE A 204 -14.81 15.91 0.77
N ASN A 205 -14.52 16.66 -0.28
CA ASN A 205 -13.25 17.32 -0.52
C ASN A 205 -13.43 18.83 -0.42
N LEU A 206 -12.51 19.51 0.23
CA LEU A 206 -12.50 20.98 0.30
C LEU A 206 -11.30 21.52 -0.48
N GLU A 207 -11.58 22.38 -1.47
CA GLU A 207 -10.58 22.96 -2.38
C GLU A 207 -10.75 24.47 -2.53
N PHE A 208 -9.73 25.15 -3.09
CA PHE A 208 -9.70 26.61 -3.16
C PHE A 208 -9.45 27.14 -4.58
N GLU A 209 -10.39 27.94 -5.07
CA GLU A 209 -10.38 28.50 -6.43
C GLU A 209 -9.24 29.52 -6.67
N GLY A 210 -8.93 30.33 -5.67
CA GLY A 210 -8.02 31.47 -5.83
C GLY A 210 -6.54 31.15 -5.69
N SER A 211 -6.16 29.90 -5.50
CA SER A 211 -4.77 29.48 -5.40
C SER A 211 -4.36 28.67 -6.64
N PRO A 212 -3.57 29.23 -7.57
CA PRO A 212 -3.10 28.47 -8.73
C PRO A 212 -2.33 27.20 -8.38
N GLN A 213 -1.85 27.12 -7.14
CA GLN A 213 -1.14 25.95 -6.62
C GLN A 213 -2.09 24.82 -6.22
N TYR A 214 -3.28 25.14 -5.72
CA TYR A 214 -4.23 24.17 -5.17
C TYR A 214 -5.44 23.93 -6.09
N PHE A 215 -5.89 24.91 -6.86
CA PHE A 215 -6.94 24.68 -7.85
C PHE A 215 -6.38 24.01 -9.10
N THR A 216 -5.96 22.77 -8.93
CA THR A 216 -5.41 21.92 -9.97
C THR A 216 -5.98 20.53 -9.88
N ALA A 217 -6.06 19.83 -11.01
CA ALA A 217 -6.50 18.44 -11.03
C ALA A 217 -5.67 17.50 -10.10
N ASN A 218 -4.43 17.90 -9.78
CA ASN A 218 -3.57 17.06 -8.92
C ASN A 218 -4.07 17.01 -7.48
N VAL A 219 -4.50 18.16 -6.91
CA VAL A 219 -5.04 18.20 -5.54
C VAL A 219 -6.35 17.42 -5.48
N PHE A 220 -7.27 17.68 -6.41
CA PHE A 220 -8.52 16.91 -6.48
C PHE A 220 -8.29 15.40 -6.63
N ARG A 221 -7.31 14.98 -7.44
CA ARG A 221 -6.97 13.55 -7.57
C ARG A 221 -6.50 12.94 -6.27
N HIS A 222 -5.68 13.67 -5.51
CA HIS A 222 -5.20 13.24 -4.21
C HIS A 222 -6.36 13.10 -3.22
N GLU A 223 -7.15 14.17 -3.04
CA GLU A 223 -8.26 14.19 -2.07
C GLU A 223 -9.37 13.19 -2.44
N MET A 224 -9.72 13.06 -3.73
CA MET A 224 -10.65 12.03 -4.18
C MET A 224 -10.08 10.61 -4.07
N GLY A 225 -8.76 10.43 -4.02
CA GLY A 225 -8.11 9.18 -3.68
C GLY A 225 -8.43 8.73 -2.26
N HIS A 226 -8.52 9.68 -1.33
CA HIS A 226 -8.97 9.40 0.05
C HIS A 226 -10.44 8.94 0.10
N SER A 227 -11.31 9.48 -0.74
CA SER A 227 -12.70 9.00 -0.85
C SER A 227 -12.78 7.53 -1.32
N LEU A 228 -11.72 7.01 -1.94
CA LEU A 228 -11.55 5.59 -2.26
C LEU A 228 -10.75 4.82 -1.19
N ASN A 229 -10.57 5.38 0.00
CA ASN A 229 -9.83 4.83 1.13
C ASN A 229 -8.30 4.72 0.93
N LEU A 230 -7.71 5.40 -0.05
CA LEU A 230 -6.25 5.47 -0.15
C LEU A 230 -5.71 6.34 1.00
N PRO A 231 -4.73 5.88 1.78
CA PRO A 231 -4.16 6.66 2.87
C PRO A 231 -3.09 7.63 2.37
N ASP A 232 -2.85 8.71 3.12
CA ASP A 232 -1.63 9.50 2.94
C ASP A 232 -0.38 8.67 3.19
N LEU A 233 0.63 8.88 2.35
CA LEU A 233 1.95 8.27 2.47
C LEU A 233 3.03 9.25 2.96
N TYR A 234 2.63 10.37 3.56
CA TYR A 234 3.52 11.36 4.18
C TYR A 234 3.18 11.55 5.66
N HIS A 235 4.14 12.09 6.41
CA HIS A 235 3.92 12.38 7.83
C HIS A 235 3.22 13.72 8.04
N TYR A 236 2.15 13.75 8.83
CA TYR A 236 1.47 14.99 9.24
C TYR A 236 2.32 15.82 10.22
N ILE A 237 3.09 15.18 11.05
CA ILE A 237 4.05 15.83 11.93
C ILE A 237 5.42 15.67 11.27
N ASN A 238 6.14 16.77 11.14
CA ASN A 238 7.43 16.84 10.45
C ASN A 238 8.50 16.00 11.18
N TYR A 239 8.40 14.68 11.06
CA TYR A 239 9.34 13.75 11.65
C TYR A 239 10.51 13.57 10.69
N GLN A 240 11.58 14.37 10.90
CA GLN A 240 12.83 14.32 10.15
C GLN A 240 12.71 14.42 8.61
N ASN A 241 11.60 14.91 8.07
CA ASN A 241 11.29 14.95 6.63
C ASN A 241 11.37 13.57 5.95
N VAL A 242 11.06 12.51 6.68
CA VAL A 242 11.06 11.15 6.13
C VAL A 242 9.87 10.98 5.19
N ARG A 243 10.12 10.44 4.01
CA ARG A 243 9.12 10.19 2.97
C ARG A 243 9.12 8.72 2.59
N PRO A 244 8.08 7.97 2.91
CA PRO A 244 7.99 6.54 2.59
C PRO A 244 8.03 6.23 1.09
N ALA A 245 7.27 6.97 0.29
CA ALA A 245 7.12 6.75 -1.15
C ALA A 245 7.57 7.93 -2.02
N GLY A 246 7.47 9.18 -1.54
CA GLY A 246 7.81 10.37 -2.30
C GLY A 246 7.04 10.46 -3.61
N SER A 247 7.67 11.01 -4.65
CA SER A 247 7.02 11.18 -5.96
C SER A 247 6.74 9.87 -6.72
N TRP A 248 6.95 8.71 -6.10
CA TRP A 248 6.56 7.43 -6.68
C TRP A 248 5.07 7.10 -6.49
N ASP A 249 4.37 7.82 -5.62
CA ASP A 249 2.94 7.59 -5.34
C ASP A 249 2.16 8.90 -5.22
N MET A 250 0.94 8.95 -5.76
CA MET A 250 0.07 10.12 -5.69
C MET A 250 -0.29 10.52 -4.25
N MET A 251 -0.32 9.55 -3.34
CA MET A 251 -0.72 9.78 -1.95
C MET A 251 0.42 10.28 -1.04
N GLU A 252 1.64 10.41 -1.53
CA GLU A 252 2.73 11.09 -0.83
C GLU A 252 2.74 12.61 -1.06
N GLY A 253 1.93 13.11 -2.01
CA GLY A 253 1.80 14.52 -2.31
C GLY A 253 1.05 14.76 -3.62
N ASN A 254 0.66 15.99 -3.84
CA ASN A 254 -0.23 16.40 -4.91
C ASN A 254 0.47 17.03 -6.13
N SER A 255 1.77 16.80 -6.30
CA SER A 255 2.56 17.52 -7.33
C SER A 255 2.47 16.91 -8.72
N TYR A 256 2.17 15.61 -8.84
CA TYR A 256 2.22 14.86 -10.09
C TYR A 256 1.00 13.95 -10.27
N ALA A 257 0.74 13.57 -11.52
CA ALA A 257 -0.34 12.64 -11.88
C ALA A 257 0.15 11.18 -11.89
N ASN A 258 0.89 10.76 -10.87
CA ASN A 258 1.38 9.39 -10.77
C ASN A 258 0.32 8.45 -10.21
N HIS A 259 0.37 7.20 -10.60
CA HIS A 259 -0.47 6.17 -9.99
C HIS A 259 -0.03 5.85 -8.56
N THR A 260 -0.93 5.29 -7.77
CA THR A 260 -0.56 4.62 -6.51
C THR A 260 0.10 3.27 -6.79
N ALA A 261 0.86 2.74 -5.81
CA ALA A 261 1.55 1.47 -5.95
C ALA A 261 0.58 0.30 -6.22
N ALA A 262 1.05 -0.73 -6.92
CA ALA A 262 0.24 -1.88 -7.31
C ALA A 262 -0.41 -2.59 -6.11
N ILE A 263 0.28 -2.63 -4.97
CA ILE A 263 -0.27 -3.25 -3.76
C ILE A 263 -1.49 -2.48 -3.22
N PHE A 264 -1.54 -1.15 -3.33
CA PHE A 264 -2.73 -0.36 -2.96
C PHE A 264 -3.86 -0.54 -3.97
N LYS A 265 -3.54 -0.64 -5.28
CA LYS A 265 -4.53 -0.94 -6.31
C LYS A 265 -5.22 -2.28 -6.07
N SER A 266 -4.49 -3.28 -5.59
CA SER A 266 -5.04 -4.59 -5.26
C SER A 266 -5.78 -4.58 -3.91
N LYS A 267 -5.11 -4.16 -2.82
CA LYS A 267 -5.62 -4.35 -1.46
C LYS A 267 -6.68 -3.34 -1.03
N ILE A 268 -6.70 -2.15 -1.65
CA ILE A 268 -7.62 -1.07 -1.27
C ILE A 268 -8.63 -0.79 -2.38
N LEU A 269 -8.17 -0.54 -3.59
CA LEU A 269 -9.06 -0.22 -4.70
C LEU A 269 -9.75 -1.46 -5.28
N HIS A 270 -9.15 -2.64 -5.14
CA HIS A 270 -9.63 -3.92 -5.72
C HIS A 270 -9.82 -3.87 -7.24
N VAL A 271 -8.87 -3.23 -7.95
CA VAL A 271 -8.94 -2.99 -9.40
C VAL A 271 -7.88 -3.76 -10.20
N CYS A 272 -7.08 -4.58 -9.56
CA CYS A 272 -6.10 -5.44 -10.21
C CYS A 272 -5.97 -6.78 -9.48
N ASP A 273 -5.27 -7.73 -10.10
CA ASP A 273 -5.01 -9.04 -9.49
C ASP A 273 -4.26 -8.89 -8.17
N ASP A 274 -4.47 -9.86 -7.26
CA ASP A 274 -3.72 -9.93 -6.02
C ASP A 274 -2.22 -10.09 -6.29
N PRO A 275 -1.33 -9.53 -5.45
CA PRO A 275 0.10 -9.74 -5.55
C PRO A 275 0.45 -11.22 -5.54
N ILE A 276 1.36 -11.63 -6.43
CA ILE A 276 1.76 -13.03 -6.60
C ILE A 276 2.95 -13.34 -5.67
N GLN A 277 2.78 -14.34 -4.81
CA GLN A 277 3.89 -14.77 -3.94
C GLN A 277 4.95 -15.53 -4.73
N ILE A 278 6.20 -15.12 -4.59
CA ILE A 278 7.38 -15.87 -5.05
C ILE A 278 7.81 -16.80 -3.93
N THR A 279 7.96 -18.09 -4.24
CA THR A 279 8.35 -19.13 -3.28
C THR A 279 9.47 -20.04 -3.80
N GLU A 280 9.88 -19.88 -5.03
CA GLU A 280 10.85 -20.73 -5.71
C GLU A 280 11.87 -19.89 -6.47
N ASP A 281 13.08 -20.42 -6.65
CA ASP A 281 14.09 -19.86 -7.54
C ASP A 281 13.57 -19.85 -8.97
N GLY A 282 13.88 -18.79 -9.72
CA GLY A 282 13.50 -18.74 -11.13
C GLY A 282 13.43 -17.35 -11.72
N ASP A 283 13.06 -17.31 -12.99
CA ASP A 283 12.86 -16.08 -13.76
C ASP A 283 11.41 -15.63 -13.67
N TYR A 284 11.23 -14.35 -13.37
CA TYR A 284 9.92 -13.72 -13.22
C TYR A 284 9.77 -12.53 -14.16
N THR A 285 8.55 -12.26 -14.54
CA THR A 285 8.21 -11.13 -15.42
C THR A 285 7.14 -10.27 -14.77
N LEU A 286 7.36 -8.96 -14.70
CA LEU A 286 6.39 -7.96 -14.28
C LEU A 286 5.85 -7.20 -15.48
N ASN A 287 4.55 -7.00 -15.53
CA ASN A 287 3.94 -5.97 -16.36
C ASN A 287 4.01 -4.61 -15.64
N SER A 288 4.06 -3.52 -16.40
CA SER A 288 4.03 -2.18 -15.81
C SER A 288 2.72 -1.90 -15.07
N VAL A 289 2.83 -1.31 -13.89
CA VAL A 289 1.69 -0.91 -13.03
C VAL A 289 0.71 0.01 -13.75
N GLY A 290 1.18 0.87 -14.64
CA GLY A 290 0.32 1.80 -15.38
C GLY A 290 -0.38 1.16 -16.59
N SER A 291 0.08 0.00 -17.10
CA SER A 291 -0.45 -0.59 -18.33
C SER A 291 -1.20 -1.90 -18.16
N SER A 292 -1.09 -2.56 -16.99
CA SER A 292 -1.71 -3.88 -16.80
C SER A 292 -2.23 -4.08 -15.38
N GLN A 293 -3.46 -4.58 -15.28
CA GLN A 293 -4.06 -5.01 -14.02
C GLN A 293 -3.58 -6.40 -13.57
N SER A 294 -2.87 -7.12 -14.41
CA SER A 294 -2.43 -8.50 -14.13
C SER A 294 -0.92 -8.59 -14.09
N GLN A 295 -0.40 -9.41 -13.16
CA GLN A 295 1.04 -9.70 -13.04
C GLN A 295 1.89 -8.42 -12.90
N ASN A 296 1.36 -7.43 -12.17
CA ASN A 296 1.99 -6.13 -11.94
C ASN A 296 2.62 -5.99 -10.55
N CYS A 297 2.43 -7.00 -9.68
CA CYS A 297 2.99 -7.03 -8.34
C CYS A 297 3.37 -8.44 -7.92
N TYR A 298 4.62 -8.63 -7.52
CA TYR A 298 5.09 -9.83 -6.84
C TYR A 298 5.48 -9.50 -5.42
N TYR A 299 5.54 -10.51 -4.55
CA TYR A 299 6.09 -10.36 -3.21
C TYR A 299 6.81 -11.59 -2.70
N ILE A 300 7.75 -11.37 -1.79
CA ILE A 300 8.43 -12.40 -0.99
C ILE A 300 8.11 -12.10 0.47
N LYS A 301 7.63 -13.09 1.22
CA LYS A 301 7.48 -12.95 2.67
C LYS A 301 8.82 -13.02 3.36
N SER A 302 9.02 -12.20 4.38
CA SER A 302 10.20 -12.33 5.23
C SER A 302 10.22 -13.70 5.93
N THR A 303 11.40 -14.28 6.03
CA THR A 303 11.65 -15.51 6.80
C THR A 303 11.77 -15.22 8.31
N ILE A 304 12.02 -13.96 8.67
CA ILE A 304 12.19 -13.48 10.04
C ILE A 304 10.83 -13.10 10.64
N ASP A 305 10.01 -12.35 9.88
CA ASP A 305 8.68 -11.89 10.27
C ASP A 305 7.72 -11.99 9.08
N SER A 306 6.89 -13.02 9.06
CA SER A 306 5.97 -13.32 7.96
C SER A 306 4.86 -12.29 7.76
N THR A 307 4.71 -11.32 8.66
CA THR A 307 3.78 -10.19 8.50
C THR A 307 4.38 -9.07 7.65
N GLN A 308 5.67 -9.12 7.38
CA GLN A 308 6.37 -8.18 6.51
C GLN A 308 6.71 -8.84 5.18
N TRP A 309 6.41 -8.14 4.09
CA TRP A 309 6.60 -8.63 2.73
C TRP A 309 7.49 -7.68 1.95
N PHE A 310 8.35 -8.22 1.12
CA PHE A 310 9.11 -7.46 0.12
C PHE A 310 8.30 -7.50 -1.17
N VAL A 311 7.79 -6.36 -1.60
CA VAL A 311 6.92 -6.21 -2.77
C VAL A 311 7.69 -5.60 -3.93
N PHE A 312 7.39 -6.07 -5.13
CA PHE A 312 8.08 -5.69 -6.36
C PHE A 312 7.08 -5.30 -7.42
N GLU A 313 7.28 -4.12 -8.01
CA GLU A 313 6.46 -3.59 -9.10
C GLU A 313 7.35 -2.94 -10.17
N TYR A 314 6.86 -2.87 -11.40
CA TYR A 314 7.55 -2.17 -12.48
C TYR A 314 6.89 -0.81 -12.75
N ARG A 315 7.65 0.27 -12.52
CA ARG A 315 7.24 1.65 -12.85
C ARG A 315 7.98 2.12 -14.09
N ARG A 316 7.28 2.86 -14.94
CA ARG A 316 7.86 3.43 -16.15
C ARG A 316 7.14 4.72 -16.54
N TYR A 317 7.81 5.56 -17.34
CA TYR A 317 7.14 6.68 -18.00
C TYR A 317 6.10 6.12 -18.98
N LEU A 318 4.86 6.34 -18.64
CA LEU A 318 3.72 6.11 -19.51
C LEU A 318 3.11 7.46 -19.72
N ASP A 319 2.84 7.88 -20.91
CA ASP A 319 2.14 9.13 -21.18
C ASP A 319 1.95 10.07 -19.96
N LEU A 320 0.84 10.81 -19.90
CA LEU A 320 0.60 11.85 -18.89
C LEU A 320 0.32 11.36 -17.47
N PHE A 321 0.06 10.07 -17.24
CA PHE A 321 -0.36 9.56 -15.93
C PHE A 321 0.75 8.86 -15.12
N GLU A 322 1.95 8.80 -15.68
CA GLU A 322 3.16 8.32 -15.02
C GLU A 322 4.38 9.17 -15.42
N ASP A 323 4.16 10.39 -15.92
CA ASP A 323 5.24 11.28 -16.37
C ASP A 323 6.02 11.92 -15.21
N GLY A 324 5.43 11.94 -14.02
CA GLY A 324 6.03 12.47 -12.81
C GLY A 324 6.83 11.46 -11.98
N VAL A 325 6.85 10.16 -12.36
CA VAL A 325 7.70 9.19 -11.64
C VAL A 325 9.18 9.54 -11.81
N PRO A 326 10.01 9.43 -10.75
CA PRO A 326 11.41 9.84 -10.82
C PRO A 326 12.27 9.03 -11.80
N GLY A 327 11.82 7.84 -12.21
CA GLY A 327 12.58 6.99 -13.13
C GLY A 327 11.78 5.78 -13.62
N CYS A 328 12.41 4.96 -14.47
CA CYS A 328 11.87 3.70 -14.96
C CYS A 328 12.67 2.54 -14.38
N GLY A 329 11.99 1.48 -13.92
CA GLY A 329 12.64 0.28 -13.39
C GLY A 329 11.82 -0.45 -12.34
N LEU A 330 12.43 -1.47 -11.75
CA LEU A 330 11.86 -2.20 -10.63
C LEU A 330 11.85 -1.30 -9.39
N ILE A 331 10.73 -1.18 -8.75
CA ILE A 331 10.59 -0.65 -7.40
C ILE A 331 10.50 -1.83 -6.45
N ALA A 332 11.42 -1.87 -5.49
CA ALA A 332 11.36 -2.77 -4.35
C ALA A 332 10.86 -1.98 -3.13
N ALA A 333 9.83 -2.48 -2.49
CA ALA A 333 9.27 -1.86 -1.30
C ALA A 333 9.00 -2.92 -0.22
N ARG A 334 8.82 -2.49 1.02
CA ARG A 334 8.32 -3.32 2.11
C ARG A 334 6.86 -2.97 2.40
N TRP A 335 6.05 -3.99 2.57
CA TRP A 335 4.71 -3.94 3.12
C TRP A 335 4.69 -4.59 4.49
N ASN A 336 4.07 -3.94 5.47
CA ASN A 336 3.92 -4.46 6.84
C ASN A 336 2.44 -4.55 7.20
N ASP A 337 1.90 -5.79 7.25
CA ASP A 337 0.50 -6.04 7.54
C ASP A 337 0.10 -5.71 9.00
N THR A 338 1.06 -5.52 9.91
CA THR A 338 0.78 -5.19 11.32
C THR A 338 0.54 -3.71 11.54
N VAL A 339 0.94 -2.86 10.61
CA VAL A 339 0.67 -1.42 10.66
C VAL A 339 -0.72 -1.19 10.07
N PRO A 340 -1.72 -0.79 10.88
CA PRO A 340 -3.05 -0.57 10.35
C PRO A 340 -3.06 0.61 9.38
N LEU A 341 -3.83 0.47 8.32
CA LEU A 341 -4.31 1.61 7.56
C LEU A 341 -5.26 2.36 8.47
N ASN A 342 -4.82 3.43 9.05
CA ASN A 342 -5.69 4.31 9.81
C ASN A 342 -5.83 5.65 9.08
N TYR A 343 -6.77 6.42 9.54
CA TYR A 343 -7.10 7.74 9.02
C TYR A 343 -5.93 8.74 9.02
N ASP A 344 -4.94 8.52 9.86
CA ASP A 344 -3.75 9.35 9.98
C ASP A 344 -2.63 8.92 9.01
N GLY A 345 -2.98 8.20 7.93
CA GLY A 345 -2.02 7.63 7.01
C GLY A 345 -1.33 6.39 7.58
N MET A 346 -0.16 6.05 7.08
CA MET A 346 0.55 4.81 7.39
C MET A 346 1.25 4.77 8.76
N PHE A 347 0.84 5.60 9.73
CA PHE A 347 1.52 5.78 10.99
C PHE A 347 0.67 5.39 12.19
N ALA A 348 0.60 4.10 12.47
CA ALA A 348 -0.08 3.61 13.65
C ALA A 348 0.46 4.21 14.96
N ASN A 349 1.71 4.65 15.00
CA ASN A 349 2.39 5.04 16.23
C ASN A 349 3.05 6.42 16.23
N ALA A 350 3.04 7.17 15.13
CA ALA A 350 3.69 8.48 15.07
C ALA A 350 3.06 9.52 16.01
N PHE A 351 1.79 9.34 16.36
CA PHE A 351 1.08 10.23 17.28
C PHE A 351 1.23 9.85 18.76
N PHE A 352 1.45 8.58 19.08
CA PHE A 352 1.37 8.08 20.45
C PHE A 352 2.70 7.65 21.06
N ASP A 353 3.72 7.41 20.26
CA ASP A 353 5.05 7.03 20.72
C ASP A 353 6.12 7.71 19.85
N ASN A 354 6.72 8.76 20.37
CA ASN A 354 7.81 9.50 19.71
C ASN A 354 9.09 8.65 19.49
N GLN A 355 9.04 7.34 19.70
CA GLN A 355 10.22 6.47 19.67
C GLN A 355 10.14 5.34 18.63
N THR A 356 8.95 5.01 18.09
CA THR A 356 8.82 3.92 17.14
C THR A 356 8.05 4.39 15.90
N ILE A 357 8.76 4.50 14.77
CA ILE A 357 8.15 4.75 13.47
C ILE A 357 7.98 3.39 12.80
N ALA A 358 6.77 3.06 12.41
CA ALA A 358 6.48 1.92 11.57
C ALA A 358 5.74 2.40 10.32
N HIS A 359 6.24 2.04 9.15
CA HIS A 359 5.59 2.32 7.88
C HIS A 359 4.91 1.05 7.37
N GLN A 360 3.65 1.16 6.96
CA GLN A 360 2.99 0.06 6.28
C GLN A 360 3.61 -0.19 4.91
N TYR A 361 3.98 0.89 4.18
CA TYR A 361 4.62 0.84 2.88
C TYR A 361 5.91 1.68 2.90
N TRP A 362 7.03 1.09 2.45
CA TRP A 362 8.33 1.73 2.44
C TRP A 362 9.12 1.34 1.19
N ILE A 363 9.45 2.30 0.35
CA ILE A 363 10.27 2.07 -0.84
C ILE A 363 11.75 1.99 -0.44
N PHE A 364 12.43 0.91 -0.76
CA PHE A 364 13.87 0.76 -0.58
C PHE A 364 14.64 1.69 -1.52
N ARG A 365 15.66 2.35 -1.00
CA ARG A 365 16.41 3.39 -1.71
C ARG A 365 17.85 3.47 -1.27
N PRO A 366 18.80 3.86 -2.16
CA PRO A 366 20.20 4.00 -1.79
C PRO A 366 20.40 4.95 -0.61
N GLY A 367 21.26 4.55 0.33
CA GLY A 367 21.61 5.35 1.49
C GLY A 367 20.60 5.38 2.63
N ALA A 368 19.54 4.56 2.59
CA ALA A 368 18.66 4.29 3.72
C ALA A 368 18.80 2.82 4.14
N ASN A 369 19.05 2.61 5.43
CA ASN A 369 19.17 1.28 6.04
C ASN A 369 18.14 1.08 7.17
N ASP A 370 17.22 2.01 7.30
CA ASP A 370 16.13 2.03 8.27
C ASP A 370 15.02 2.98 7.79
N ASP A 371 13.92 3.02 8.51
CA ASP A 371 12.73 3.80 8.20
C ASP A 371 12.80 5.27 8.65
N ILE A 372 13.90 5.72 9.23
CA ILE A 372 14.06 7.08 9.74
C ILE A 372 15.03 7.94 8.92
N HIS A 373 15.67 7.36 7.90
CA HIS A 373 16.58 8.07 7.01
C HIS A 373 16.06 8.06 5.57
N ASN A 374 15.92 9.23 4.98
CA ASN A 374 15.35 9.36 3.63
C ASN A 374 16.16 8.69 2.53
N GLY A 375 17.46 8.63 2.63
CA GLY A 375 18.29 8.17 1.52
C GLY A 375 18.03 8.93 0.21
N GLN A 376 18.21 8.26 -0.92
CA GLN A 376 18.07 8.84 -2.27
C GLN A 376 16.82 8.27 -2.97
N LEU A 377 15.64 8.69 -2.51
CA LEU A 377 14.35 8.18 -2.96
C LEU A 377 14.09 8.42 -4.46
N SER A 378 14.57 9.52 -5.03
CA SER A 378 14.41 9.81 -6.46
C SER A 378 15.11 8.82 -7.39
N ILE A 379 16.08 8.07 -6.89
CA ILE A 379 16.76 7.00 -7.62
C ILE A 379 16.51 5.63 -6.99
N ALA A 380 15.35 5.41 -6.40
CA ALA A 380 15.00 4.14 -5.76
C ALA A 380 14.85 2.96 -6.75
N HIS A 381 14.55 3.26 -8.01
CA HIS A 381 14.34 2.25 -9.05
C HIS A 381 15.61 1.47 -9.40
N PHE A 382 15.46 0.19 -9.71
CA PHE A 382 16.51 -0.68 -10.19
C PHE A 382 16.40 -0.82 -11.71
N CYS A 383 17.45 -0.49 -12.43
CA CYS A 383 17.48 -0.55 -13.87
C CYS A 383 18.91 -0.65 -14.42
N GLN A 384 19.04 -1.08 -15.67
CA GLN A 384 20.34 -1.20 -16.33
C GLN A 384 21.03 0.17 -16.51
N ALA A 385 20.24 1.22 -16.80
CA ALA A 385 20.78 2.57 -17.03
C ALA A 385 21.51 3.14 -15.80
N GLU A 386 21.05 2.79 -14.59
CA GLU A 386 21.66 3.20 -13.32
C GLU A 386 22.73 2.20 -12.83
N GLY A 387 22.95 1.11 -13.55
CA GLY A 387 23.87 0.05 -13.14
C GLY A 387 23.42 -0.72 -11.88
N ARG A 388 22.13 -0.60 -11.49
CA ARG A 388 21.51 -1.33 -10.37
C ARG A 388 20.58 -2.38 -10.93
N THR A 389 21.09 -3.61 -11.06
CA THR A 389 20.37 -4.76 -11.62
C THR A 389 20.20 -5.89 -10.61
N SER A 390 20.42 -5.60 -9.32
CA SER A 390 20.24 -6.57 -8.24
C SER A 390 19.74 -5.90 -6.95
N PHE A 391 18.98 -6.67 -6.17
CA PHE A 391 18.48 -6.31 -4.83
C PHE A 391 18.60 -7.53 -3.91
N GLY A 392 19.41 -7.42 -2.87
CA GLY A 392 19.68 -8.53 -1.95
C GLY A 392 20.57 -8.10 -0.79
N PRO A 393 21.05 -9.03 0.05
CA PRO A 393 21.73 -8.72 1.31
C PRO A 393 23.01 -7.87 1.15
N ASN A 394 23.66 -7.96 -0.01
CA ASN A 394 24.93 -7.29 -0.28
C ASN A 394 24.80 -6.06 -1.19
N THR A 395 23.59 -5.60 -1.46
CA THR A 395 23.33 -4.43 -2.32
C THR A 395 23.07 -3.15 -1.52
N ASN A 396 23.03 -2.00 -2.21
CA ASN A 396 22.59 -0.74 -1.65
C ASN A 396 21.52 -0.12 -2.58
N PRO A 397 20.24 -0.11 -2.16
CA PRO A 397 19.71 -0.61 -0.89
C PRO A 397 19.75 -2.14 -0.77
N HIS A 398 19.63 -2.64 0.45
CA HIS A 398 19.40 -4.05 0.77
C HIS A 398 18.02 -4.23 1.42
N PRO A 399 17.43 -5.44 1.42
CA PRO A 399 16.18 -5.72 2.13
C PRO A 399 16.39 -5.70 3.65
N TYR A 400 15.47 -5.04 4.38
CA TYR A 400 15.45 -5.00 5.85
C TYR A 400 14.02 -4.86 6.37
N LEU A 401 13.79 -5.29 7.61
CA LEU A 401 12.51 -5.18 8.32
C LEU A 401 12.33 -3.77 8.91
N THR A 402 11.12 -3.47 9.41
CA THR A 402 10.76 -2.20 10.03
C THR A 402 11.72 -1.77 11.16
N ASP A 403 12.27 -2.73 11.90
CA ASP A 403 13.24 -2.51 12.98
C ASP A 403 14.69 -2.36 12.49
N GLY A 404 14.92 -2.39 11.17
CA GLY A 404 16.24 -2.33 10.56
C GLY A 404 16.96 -3.69 10.47
N THR A 405 16.34 -4.79 10.92
CA THR A 405 16.94 -6.12 10.81
C THR A 405 17.09 -6.51 9.34
N PRO A 406 18.30 -6.82 8.84
CA PRO A 406 18.49 -7.21 7.45
C PRO A 406 17.82 -8.56 7.14
N GLU A 407 17.11 -8.62 6.01
CA GLU A 407 16.63 -9.87 5.43
C GLU A 407 17.69 -10.44 4.50
N THR A 408 18.07 -11.71 4.72
CA THR A 408 19.17 -12.34 4.00
C THR A 408 18.78 -13.62 3.25
N SER A 409 17.50 -13.95 3.24
CA SER A 409 17.01 -15.22 2.69
C SER A 409 16.88 -15.27 1.17
N PHE A 410 16.97 -14.12 0.48
CA PHE A 410 16.82 -14.06 -0.96
C PHE A 410 17.67 -12.95 -1.60
N GLU A 411 17.89 -13.08 -2.89
CA GLU A 411 18.34 -11.99 -3.76
C GLU A 411 17.57 -11.99 -5.07
N ILE A 412 17.47 -10.79 -5.65
CA ILE A 412 16.99 -10.57 -7.02
C ILE A 412 18.16 -10.11 -7.87
N THR A 413 18.33 -10.73 -9.04
CA THR A 413 19.40 -10.42 -10.01
C THR A 413 18.81 -10.25 -11.40
N ASP A 414 19.66 -9.90 -12.35
CA ASP A 414 19.33 -9.83 -13.78
C ASP A 414 18.10 -8.97 -14.09
N ILE A 415 17.92 -7.88 -13.31
CA ILE A 415 16.83 -6.93 -13.53
C ILE A 415 17.03 -6.26 -14.89
N GLN A 416 16.06 -6.45 -15.79
CA GLN A 416 16.12 -5.97 -17.15
C GLN A 416 14.74 -5.48 -17.64
N GLU A 417 14.70 -4.22 -18.11
CA GLU A 417 13.52 -3.65 -18.75
C GLU A 417 13.40 -4.13 -20.20
N ASN A 418 12.20 -4.52 -20.60
CA ASN A 418 11.88 -4.94 -21.95
C ASN A 418 10.53 -4.35 -22.42
N GLY A 419 10.55 -3.05 -22.70
CA GLY A 419 9.35 -2.34 -23.12
C GLY A 419 8.31 -2.24 -21.99
N GLU A 420 7.15 -2.87 -22.15
CA GLU A 420 6.07 -2.87 -21.16
C GLU A 420 6.28 -3.87 -20.02
N GLN A 421 7.27 -4.70 -20.14
CA GLN A 421 7.61 -5.73 -19.16
C GLN A 421 9.01 -5.49 -18.57
N LEU A 422 9.22 -6.04 -17.39
CA LEU A 422 10.50 -6.13 -16.73
C LEU A 422 10.71 -7.58 -16.29
N THR A 423 11.89 -8.12 -16.55
CA THR A 423 12.29 -9.47 -16.11
C THR A 423 13.34 -9.38 -15.03
N PHE A 424 13.35 -10.37 -14.14
CA PHE A 424 14.36 -10.52 -13.10
C PHE A 424 14.44 -11.98 -12.68
N HIS A 425 15.58 -12.37 -12.09
CA HIS A 425 15.79 -13.69 -11.49
C HIS A 425 15.70 -13.58 -9.97
N VAL A 426 15.08 -14.56 -9.31
CA VAL A 426 15.07 -14.70 -7.85
C VAL A 426 15.85 -15.94 -7.45
N HIS A 427 16.72 -15.76 -6.48
CA HIS A 427 17.44 -16.84 -5.80
C HIS A 427 17.17 -16.78 -4.30
N PHE A 428 16.74 -17.91 -3.71
CA PHE A 428 16.59 -18.04 -2.27
C PHE A 428 17.83 -18.67 -1.65
N PHE A 429 18.38 -17.99 -0.66
CA PHE A 429 19.42 -18.60 0.16
C PHE A 429 18.75 -19.51 1.18
N ASN A 430 18.82 -20.78 0.93
CA ASN A 430 18.41 -21.76 1.92
C ASN A 430 19.43 -21.77 3.06
N ASP A 431 19.08 -21.16 4.22
CA ASP A 431 19.82 -21.36 5.48
C ASP A 431 19.67 -22.80 6.01
N GLY A 432 18.88 -23.61 5.33
CA GLY A 432 18.82 -25.04 5.50
C GLY A 432 19.92 -25.70 4.68
N VAL A 433 20.72 -26.52 5.31
CA VAL A 433 21.55 -27.52 4.66
C VAL A 433 20.75 -28.10 3.50
N ASP A 434 21.25 -27.92 2.27
CA ASP A 434 20.61 -28.42 1.04
C ASP A 434 20.48 -29.93 1.13
N ASP A 435 19.34 -30.41 1.61
CA ASP A 435 19.10 -31.86 1.81
C ASP A 435 19.06 -32.61 0.46
N THR A 436 18.95 -31.86 -0.67
CA THR A 436 18.76 -32.46 -1.99
C THR A 436 20.04 -32.98 -2.61
N GLN A 437 21.23 -32.45 -2.26
CA GLN A 437 22.49 -32.94 -2.75
C GLN A 437 22.98 -34.21 -2.00
N TYR A 438 22.42 -34.51 -0.81
CA TYR A 438 22.90 -35.58 0.07
C TYR A 438 21.78 -36.43 0.67
N GLU A 439 20.79 -36.83 -0.14
CA GLU A 439 19.78 -37.84 0.23
C GLU A 439 20.43 -39.18 0.67
N SER A 440 21.73 -39.33 0.37
CA SER A 440 22.51 -40.54 0.77
C SER A 440 22.80 -40.61 2.26
N PHE A 441 22.66 -39.50 3.04
CA PHE A 441 22.94 -39.52 4.49
C PHE A 441 21.66 -39.46 5.31
N THR A 442 21.46 -40.48 6.14
CA THR A 442 20.33 -40.54 7.08
C THR A 442 20.84 -40.58 8.52
N VAL A 443 20.13 -39.83 9.40
CA VAL A 443 20.37 -39.79 10.84
C VAL A 443 19.12 -40.26 11.57
N TYR A 444 19.25 -41.32 12.36
CA TYR A 444 18.12 -41.90 13.08
C TYR A 444 18.54 -42.52 14.42
N PRO A 445 17.59 -42.63 15.39
CA PRO A 445 16.30 -41.97 15.43
C PRO A 445 16.44 -40.46 15.59
N ASN A 446 15.44 -39.71 15.12
CA ASN A 446 15.34 -38.28 15.39
C ASN A 446 13.83 -37.94 15.63
N PRO A 447 13.40 -37.60 16.84
CA PRO A 447 14.21 -37.40 18.08
C PRO A 447 14.90 -38.63 18.60
N ALA A 448 16.06 -38.41 19.27
CA ALA A 448 16.90 -39.45 19.86
C ALA A 448 16.97 -39.34 21.40
N THR A 449 17.25 -40.44 22.09
CA THR A 449 17.48 -40.49 23.54
C THR A 449 18.94 -40.69 23.91
N ASP A 450 19.48 -41.90 23.68
CA ASP A 450 20.80 -42.24 24.15
C ASP A 450 21.85 -42.33 23.04
N ARG A 451 21.39 -42.53 21.80
CA ARG A 451 22.27 -42.76 20.64
C ARG A 451 21.63 -42.32 19.34
N VAL A 452 22.45 -41.99 18.37
CA VAL A 452 22.07 -41.77 16.97
C VAL A 452 22.91 -42.63 16.05
N PHE A 453 22.33 -43.03 14.93
CA PHE A 453 23.02 -43.72 13.84
C PHE A 453 23.11 -42.77 12.66
N VAL A 454 24.30 -42.67 12.09
CA VAL A 454 24.54 -41.93 10.85
C VAL A 454 24.84 -42.96 9.76
N LYS A 455 23.99 -42.99 8.75
CA LYS A 455 24.14 -43.89 7.59
C LYS A 455 24.49 -43.08 6.35
N GLY A 456 25.53 -43.48 5.63
CA GLY A 456 25.99 -42.85 4.39
C GLY A 456 27.28 -43.49 3.88
N GLU A 457 27.74 -43.09 2.69
CA GLU A 457 28.96 -43.58 2.07
C GLU A 457 30.09 -42.55 2.17
N ASN A 458 31.34 -43.00 2.15
CA ASN A 458 32.55 -42.18 2.14
C ASN A 458 32.68 -41.21 3.34
N MET A 459 32.13 -41.59 4.51
CA MET A 459 32.27 -40.85 5.75
C MET A 459 33.68 -41.00 6.33
N LYS A 460 34.33 -39.89 6.67
CA LYS A 460 35.63 -39.80 7.30
C LYS A 460 35.56 -39.45 8.79
N GLN A 461 34.66 -38.55 9.13
CA GLN A 461 34.49 -38.05 10.50
C GLN A 461 33.05 -37.61 10.71
N VAL A 462 32.51 -37.88 11.89
CA VAL A 462 31.21 -37.36 12.33
C VAL A 462 31.42 -36.61 13.63
N GLU A 463 30.90 -35.38 13.68
CA GLU A 463 30.97 -34.50 14.85
C GLU A 463 29.57 -34.10 15.28
N ILE A 464 29.32 -34.01 16.60
CA ILE A 464 28.12 -33.39 17.16
C ILE A 464 28.51 -32.07 17.76
N ILE A 465 27.82 -30.99 17.31
CA ILE A 465 28.05 -29.66 17.78
C ILE A 465 26.77 -29.09 18.40
N ASN A 466 26.92 -28.14 19.33
CA ASN A 466 25.79 -27.38 19.85
C ASN A 466 25.40 -26.20 18.92
N THR A 467 24.33 -25.49 19.26
CA THR A 467 23.80 -24.39 18.46
C THR A 467 24.72 -23.16 18.37
N ILE A 468 25.78 -23.10 19.18
CA ILE A 468 26.82 -22.06 19.12
C ILE A 468 28.11 -22.55 18.45
N GLY A 469 28.10 -23.72 17.77
CA GLY A 469 29.20 -24.23 16.99
C GLY A 469 30.29 -24.94 17.76
N GLN A 470 30.11 -25.23 19.06
CA GLN A 470 31.11 -25.98 19.84
C GLN A 470 30.97 -27.48 19.56
N THR A 471 32.09 -28.17 19.19
CA THR A 471 32.13 -29.61 19.04
C THR A 471 32.07 -30.28 20.43
N LEU A 472 31.05 -31.11 20.62
CA LEU A 472 30.82 -31.88 21.85
C LEU A 472 31.28 -33.31 21.73
N ILE A 473 31.11 -33.91 20.57
CA ILE A 473 31.54 -35.29 20.25
C ILE A 473 32.20 -35.27 18.88
N SER A 474 33.30 -35.99 18.73
CA SER A 474 33.99 -36.18 17.45
C SER A 474 34.42 -37.62 17.31
N GLN A 475 34.05 -38.28 16.23
CA GLN A 475 34.35 -39.68 15.95
C GLN A 475 34.85 -39.84 14.52
N THR A 476 36.02 -40.49 14.36
CA THR A 476 36.54 -40.89 13.05
C THR A 476 35.79 -42.12 12.57
N VAL A 477 35.47 -42.17 11.28
CA VAL A 477 34.75 -43.26 10.64
C VAL A 477 35.65 -43.86 9.56
N ASP A 478 35.92 -45.12 9.65
CA ASP A 478 36.73 -45.87 8.68
C ASP A 478 35.82 -46.58 7.66
N ASN A 479 35.25 -45.82 6.69
CA ASN A 479 34.42 -46.35 5.59
C ASN A 479 33.20 -47.20 6.01
N ASP A 480 32.74 -47.08 7.25
CA ASP A 480 31.51 -47.74 7.69
C ASP A 480 30.28 -47.06 7.10
N LEU A 481 29.41 -47.83 6.46
CA LEU A 481 28.15 -47.37 5.90
C LEU A 481 27.14 -46.94 6.98
N ASN A 482 27.40 -47.24 8.26
CA ASN A 482 26.53 -46.93 9.38
C ASN A 482 27.33 -46.77 10.67
N THR A 483 27.36 -45.59 11.23
CA THR A 483 28.13 -45.26 12.45
C THR A 483 27.16 -44.94 13.59
N GLU A 484 27.38 -45.56 14.76
CA GLU A 484 26.66 -45.30 16.01
C GLU A 484 27.43 -44.27 16.84
N ILE A 485 26.72 -43.26 17.36
CA ILE A 485 27.25 -42.23 18.23
C ILE A 485 26.39 -42.17 19.50
N SER A 486 27.05 -42.34 20.67
CA SER A 486 26.39 -42.14 21.96
C SER A 486 26.19 -40.64 22.24
N ILE A 487 24.97 -40.27 22.60
CA ILE A 487 24.59 -38.94 23.03
C ILE A 487 23.98 -38.93 24.43
N SER A 488 24.15 -40.04 25.18
CA SER A 488 23.56 -40.21 26.52
C SER A 488 23.93 -39.09 27.48
N ASP A 489 25.17 -38.58 27.37
CA ASP A 489 25.72 -37.56 28.28
C ASP A 489 25.37 -36.11 27.86
N LEU A 490 24.72 -35.93 26.74
CA LEU A 490 24.26 -34.60 26.29
C LEU A 490 22.93 -34.23 26.95
N PRO A 491 22.72 -32.99 27.35
CA PRO A 491 21.41 -32.50 27.77
C PRO A 491 20.34 -32.61 26.68
N ASP A 492 19.06 -32.60 27.06
CA ASP A 492 17.98 -32.49 26.10
C ASP A 492 18.08 -31.17 25.34
N GLY A 493 17.91 -31.22 24.01
CA GLY A 493 18.11 -30.03 23.20
C GLY A 493 18.27 -30.31 21.70
N ILE A 494 18.60 -29.26 20.97
CA ILE A 494 18.90 -29.30 19.53
C ILE A 494 20.41 -29.33 19.33
N TYR A 495 20.87 -30.26 18.48
CA TYR A 495 22.28 -30.41 18.09
C TYR A 495 22.38 -30.54 16.58
N LEU A 496 23.56 -30.24 16.02
CA LEU A 496 23.90 -30.46 14.64
C LEU A 496 24.93 -31.60 14.55
N ILE A 497 24.75 -32.49 13.58
CA ILE A 497 25.72 -33.53 13.21
C ILE A 497 26.42 -33.06 11.94
N LEU A 498 27.74 -32.86 12.02
CA LEU A 498 28.60 -32.60 10.88
C LEU A 498 29.21 -33.92 10.41
N ILE A 499 28.99 -34.29 9.16
CA ILE A 499 29.54 -35.47 8.52
C ILE A 499 30.59 -35.01 7.51
N ARG A 500 31.85 -35.24 7.79
CA ARG A 500 32.95 -34.93 6.85
C ARG A 500 33.26 -36.16 6.01
N MET A 501 33.34 -35.93 4.70
CA MET A 501 33.63 -36.97 3.72
C MET A 501 35.10 -37.03 3.34
N ASP A 502 35.52 -38.08 2.64
CA ASP A 502 36.90 -38.28 2.16
C ASP A 502 37.36 -37.16 1.20
N ASN A 503 36.46 -36.58 0.44
CA ASN A 503 36.72 -35.46 -0.46
C ASN A 503 36.78 -34.08 0.24
N ASN A 504 36.72 -34.04 1.60
CA ASN A 504 36.65 -32.87 2.46
C ASN A 504 35.35 -32.08 2.39
N GLU A 505 34.34 -32.52 1.71
CA GLU A 505 32.99 -31.94 1.81
C GLU A 505 32.38 -32.26 3.18
N THR A 506 31.44 -31.42 3.62
CA THR A 506 30.80 -31.60 4.93
C THR A 506 29.27 -31.53 4.75
N VAL A 507 28.58 -32.53 5.29
CA VAL A 507 27.12 -32.58 5.36
C VAL A 507 26.68 -32.29 6.78
N THR A 508 25.66 -31.45 6.96
CA THR A 508 25.13 -31.14 8.29
C THR A 508 23.68 -31.63 8.40
N LYS A 509 23.37 -32.35 9.48
CA LYS A 509 22.02 -32.84 9.80
C LYS A 509 21.63 -32.38 11.21
N LYS A 510 20.38 -32.00 11.41
CA LYS A 510 19.82 -31.60 12.72
C LYS A 510 19.28 -32.79 13.48
N ILE A 511 19.58 -32.90 14.77
CA ILE A 511 18.96 -33.86 15.69
C ILE A 511 18.32 -33.17 16.89
N VAL A 512 17.29 -33.79 17.44
CA VAL A 512 16.64 -33.43 18.68
C VAL A 512 16.87 -34.52 19.70
N LYS A 513 17.54 -34.20 20.81
CA LYS A 513 17.67 -35.09 21.97
C LYS A 513 16.51 -34.84 22.94
N ARG A 514 15.92 -35.95 23.43
CA ARG A 514 14.85 -36.00 24.43
C ARG A 514 15.15 -37.00 25.51
#